data_a8d4365672c662d5a0972b9aae8f11ee
#
_entry.id   a8d4365672c662d5a0972b9aae8f11ee
#
_cell.length_a   1.000
_cell.length_b   1.000
_cell.length_c   1.000
_cell.angle_alpha   90.00
_cell.angle_beta   90.00
_cell.angle_gamma   90.00
#
_symmetry.space_group_name_H-M   'P 1'
#
loop_
_entity.id
_entity.type
_entity.pdbx_description
1 polymer ?
#
loop_
_entity_poly.entity_id
_entity_poly.type
_entity_poly.pdbx_seq_one_letter_code
_entity_poly.pdbx_strand_id
1 'polypeptide(L)'
;MPRKKQTSPKEVTPALLKFREKRKWQINYRRYVLEESPCPFYAPYFGLDIKNLRQWFEYQFTGDLRWDNFGKKWQFDHVIPVTYFDFANEEELKMCWNFTNIRVEKFQLNKDRGNRLDVLNAKNYFKELLEKTNYAVCLKLLSKIDEIEVSDFVNTEAQQ
;
A
#
# COMPACT_ATOMS: atom_id res chain seq x y z
N MET A 1 -13.77 -43.78 13.40
CA MET A 1 -13.27 -42.38 13.44
C MET A 1 -12.45 -42.11 12.19
N PRO A 2 -12.78 -41.11 11.40
CA PRO A 2 -11.95 -40.78 10.25
C PRO A 2 -10.59 -40.26 10.74
N ARG A 3 -9.51 -40.88 10.26
CA ARG A 3 -8.15 -40.38 10.51
C ARG A 3 -8.03 -38.96 9.96
N LYS A 4 -7.76 -37.99 10.83
CA LYS A 4 -7.32 -36.66 10.38
C LYS A 4 -6.09 -36.87 9.51
N LYS A 5 -6.19 -36.48 8.23
CA LYS A 5 -5.01 -36.37 7.36
C LYS A 5 -4.02 -35.43 8.07
N GLN A 6 -2.91 -35.97 8.54
CA GLN A 6 -1.77 -35.13 8.96
C GLN A 6 -1.28 -34.44 7.68
N THR A 7 -1.65 -33.16 7.56
CA THR A 7 -0.99 -32.30 6.58
C THR A 7 0.44 -32.12 7.06
N SER A 8 1.40 -32.57 6.24
CA SER A 8 2.80 -32.27 6.47
C SER A 8 2.97 -30.76 6.67
N PRO A 9 3.81 -30.30 7.61
CA PRO A 9 4.06 -28.87 7.78
C PRO A 9 4.53 -28.29 6.45
N LYS A 10 3.86 -27.24 5.96
CA LYS A 10 4.27 -26.55 4.75
C LYS A 10 5.67 -26.00 4.94
N GLU A 11 6.57 -26.34 4.05
CA GLU A 11 7.92 -25.81 4.05
C GLU A 11 7.88 -24.27 3.99
N VAL A 12 8.60 -23.61 4.91
CA VAL A 12 8.64 -22.15 5.00
C VAL A 12 9.67 -21.65 3.99
N THR A 13 9.17 -21.05 2.90
CA THR A 13 10.00 -20.44 1.86
C THR A 13 10.18 -18.94 2.09
N PRO A 14 11.24 -18.30 1.53
CA PRO A 14 11.37 -16.83 1.57
C PRO A 14 10.16 -16.10 1.00
N ALA A 15 9.55 -16.63 -0.07
CA ALA A 15 8.33 -16.07 -0.66
C ALA A 15 7.14 -16.12 0.31
N LEU A 16 6.99 -17.22 1.06
CA LEU A 16 5.94 -17.35 2.07
C LEU A 16 6.13 -16.38 3.24
N LEU A 17 7.38 -16.20 3.71
CA LEU A 17 7.71 -15.21 4.75
C LEU A 17 7.38 -13.79 4.31
N LYS A 18 7.73 -13.43 3.09
CA LYS A 18 7.42 -12.12 2.50
C LYS A 18 5.91 -11.89 2.40
N PHE A 19 5.17 -12.90 1.97
CA PHE A 19 3.70 -12.87 1.91
C PHE A 19 3.08 -12.68 3.29
N ARG A 20 3.54 -13.40 4.30
CA ARG A 20 3.07 -13.30 5.68
C ARG A 20 3.33 -11.91 6.27
N GLU A 21 4.51 -11.35 6.01
CA GLU A 21 4.87 -10.00 6.47
C GLU A 21 3.95 -8.94 5.86
N LYS A 22 3.77 -8.96 4.56
CA LYS A 22 2.82 -8.08 3.86
C LYS A 22 1.41 -8.18 4.45
N ARG A 23 0.96 -9.41 4.73
CA ARG A 23 -0.37 -9.67 5.29
C ARG A 23 -0.55 -9.06 6.68
N LYS A 24 0.47 -9.16 7.55
CA LYS A 24 0.45 -8.53 8.88
C LYS A 24 0.25 -7.02 8.78
N TRP A 25 0.98 -6.36 7.90
CA TRP A 25 0.84 -4.92 7.66
C TRP A 25 -0.56 -4.56 7.18
N GLN A 26 -1.11 -5.31 6.23
CA GLN A 26 -2.46 -5.09 5.72
C GLN A 26 -3.52 -5.24 6.81
N ILE A 27 -3.43 -6.27 7.63
CA ILE A 27 -4.37 -6.53 8.73
C ILE A 27 -4.32 -5.39 9.75
N ASN A 28 -3.13 -4.98 10.15
CA ASN A 28 -2.96 -3.92 11.16
C ASN A 28 -3.37 -2.55 10.62
N TYR A 29 -3.12 -2.27 9.35
CA TYR A 29 -3.60 -1.04 8.71
C TYR A 29 -5.12 -0.97 8.72
N ARG A 30 -5.80 -2.04 8.34
CA ARG A 30 -7.28 -2.12 8.37
C ARG A 30 -7.83 -1.96 9.79
N ARG A 31 -7.22 -2.62 10.77
CA ARG A 31 -7.62 -2.47 12.16
C ARG A 31 -7.49 -1.03 12.65
N TYR A 32 -6.40 -0.39 12.30
CA TYR A 32 -6.13 0.99 12.67
C TYR A 32 -7.16 1.95 12.07
N VAL A 33 -7.43 1.84 10.78
CA VAL A 33 -8.29 2.78 10.06
C VAL A 33 -9.78 2.44 10.20
N LEU A 34 -10.16 1.17 10.03
CA LEU A 34 -11.56 0.75 10.00
C LEU A 34 -12.12 0.47 11.39
N GLU A 35 -11.34 -0.15 12.26
CA GLU A 35 -11.76 -0.54 13.61
C GLU A 35 -11.30 0.44 14.69
N GLU A 36 -10.56 1.48 14.30
CA GLU A 36 -10.01 2.50 15.20
C GLU A 36 -9.18 1.90 16.35
N SER A 37 -8.46 0.80 16.05
CA SER A 37 -7.55 0.14 16.98
C SER A 37 -6.17 0.80 16.97
N PRO A 38 -5.53 1.08 18.12
CA PRO A 38 -4.31 1.89 18.18
C PRO A 38 -3.07 1.30 17.52
N CYS A 39 -2.94 -0.02 17.39
CA CYS A 39 -1.86 -0.72 16.70
C CYS A 39 -0.45 -0.08 16.93
N PRO A 40 0.06 0.04 18.17
CA PRO A 40 1.18 0.92 18.50
C PRO A 40 2.50 0.56 17.79
N PHE A 41 2.71 -0.69 17.39
CA PHE A 41 3.89 -1.09 16.63
C PHE A 41 3.87 -0.57 15.18
N TYR A 42 2.71 -0.54 14.55
CA TYR A 42 2.55 -0.19 13.14
C TYR A 42 2.22 1.29 12.93
N ALA A 43 1.49 1.89 13.86
CA ALA A 43 0.97 3.26 13.74
C ALA A 43 2.02 4.33 13.37
N PRO A 44 3.27 4.30 13.89
CA PRO A 44 4.28 5.30 13.51
C PRO A 44 4.60 5.35 12.02
N TYR A 45 4.43 4.23 11.31
CA TYR A 45 4.70 4.17 9.87
C TYR A 45 3.59 4.81 9.03
N PHE A 46 2.39 4.95 9.58
CA PHE A 46 1.24 5.48 8.84
C PHE A 46 1.25 7.00 8.70
N GLY A 47 1.94 7.69 9.58
CA GLY A 47 2.21 9.14 9.51
C GLY A 47 1.11 10.04 10.04
N LEU A 48 -0.06 9.51 10.38
CA LEU A 48 -1.18 10.23 10.98
C LEU A 48 -1.80 9.40 12.10
N ASP A 49 -2.41 10.06 13.09
CA ASP A 49 -3.24 9.39 14.07
C ASP A 49 -4.55 8.89 13.44
N ILE A 50 -5.31 8.08 14.17
CA ILE A 50 -6.54 7.44 13.66
C ILE A 50 -7.52 8.50 13.14
N LYS A 51 -7.77 9.54 13.92
CA LYS A 51 -8.72 10.59 13.56
C LYS A 51 -8.33 11.31 12.27
N ASN A 52 -7.08 11.74 12.18
CA ASN A 52 -6.58 12.46 11.02
C ASN A 52 -6.47 11.56 9.78
N LEU A 53 -6.09 10.28 9.96
CA LEU A 53 -6.04 9.33 8.87
C LEU A 53 -7.44 9.04 8.32
N ARG A 54 -8.43 8.89 9.17
CA ARG A 54 -9.82 8.73 8.74
C ARG A 54 -10.32 9.96 7.98
N GLN A 55 -10.01 11.16 8.45
CA GLN A 55 -10.32 12.41 7.72
C GLN A 55 -9.65 12.45 6.36
N TRP A 56 -8.41 11.99 6.26
CA TRP A 56 -7.68 11.89 5.00
C TRP A 56 -8.44 11.08 3.95
N PHE A 57 -9.01 9.94 4.34
CA PHE A 57 -9.84 9.14 3.45
C PHE A 57 -11.20 9.76 3.18
N GLU A 58 -11.84 10.36 4.18
CA GLU A 58 -13.14 11.02 4.01
C GLU A 58 -13.08 12.16 2.99
N TYR A 59 -12.00 12.93 2.95
CA TYR A 59 -11.80 13.96 1.92
C TYR A 59 -11.73 13.38 0.50
N GLN A 60 -11.37 12.11 0.36
CA GLN A 60 -11.28 11.43 -0.93
C GLN A 60 -12.58 10.75 -1.35
N PHE A 61 -13.56 10.65 -0.45
CA PHE A 61 -14.86 10.05 -0.77
C PHE A 61 -15.60 10.89 -1.78
N THR A 62 -16.08 10.24 -2.85
CA THR A 62 -16.90 10.85 -3.89
C THR A 62 -18.16 10.02 -4.10
N GLY A 63 -19.27 10.69 -4.47
CA GLY A 63 -20.54 10.02 -4.71
C GLY A 63 -21.06 9.32 -3.46
N ASP A 64 -21.27 8.01 -3.58
CA ASP A 64 -21.82 7.17 -2.52
C ASP A 64 -20.78 6.45 -1.66
N LEU A 65 -19.49 6.78 -1.80
CA LEU A 65 -18.43 6.15 -1.01
C LEU A 65 -18.52 6.58 0.46
N ARG A 66 -18.46 5.59 1.35
CA ARG A 66 -18.51 5.78 2.81
C ARG A 66 -17.85 4.59 3.51
N TRP A 67 -17.64 4.69 4.81
CA TRP A 67 -16.96 3.65 5.58
C TRP A 67 -17.67 2.29 5.53
N ASP A 68 -19.00 2.26 5.55
CA ASP A 68 -19.77 1.02 5.60
C ASP A 68 -19.79 0.24 4.29
N ASN A 69 -19.37 0.83 3.17
CA ASN A 69 -19.24 0.13 1.89
C ASN A 69 -17.80 -0.17 1.48
N PHE A 70 -16.84 -0.06 2.40
CA PHE A 70 -15.49 -0.57 2.21
C PHE A 70 -15.51 -2.06 1.83
N GLY A 71 -14.70 -2.43 0.85
CA GLY A 71 -14.63 -3.81 0.36
C GLY A 71 -15.75 -4.17 -0.63
N LYS A 72 -16.74 -3.30 -0.81
CA LYS A 72 -17.83 -3.44 -1.79
C LYS A 72 -17.75 -2.42 -2.91
N LYS A 73 -17.60 -1.15 -2.55
CA LYS A 73 -17.57 -0.01 -3.48
C LYS A 73 -16.18 0.59 -3.63
N TRP A 74 -15.34 0.47 -2.61
CA TRP A 74 -14.00 1.02 -2.60
C TRP A 74 -13.06 0.19 -1.73
N GLN A 75 -11.77 0.46 -1.88
CA GLN A 75 -10.71 -0.15 -1.09
C GLN A 75 -9.52 0.79 -0.96
N PHE A 76 -8.58 0.44 -0.07
CA PHE A 76 -7.29 1.11 -0.01
C PHE A 76 -6.43 0.69 -1.20
N ASP A 77 -5.81 1.67 -1.82
CA ASP A 77 -4.89 1.46 -2.93
C ASP A 77 -3.55 2.10 -2.62
N HIS A 78 -2.47 1.31 -2.71
CA HIS A 78 -1.13 1.83 -2.71
C HIS A 78 -0.83 2.45 -4.08
N VAL A 79 -0.51 3.75 -4.12
CA VAL A 79 -0.17 4.44 -5.36
C VAL A 79 1.07 3.81 -6.00
N ILE A 80 2.13 3.61 -5.20
CA ILE A 80 3.21 2.69 -5.54
C ILE A 80 2.91 1.35 -4.87
N PRO A 81 2.70 0.28 -5.65
CA PRO A 81 2.34 -1.03 -5.09
C PRO A 81 3.36 -1.57 -4.09
N VAL A 82 2.88 -2.31 -3.11
CA VAL A 82 3.69 -2.88 -2.02
C VAL A 82 4.88 -3.70 -2.54
N THR A 83 4.71 -4.37 -3.67
CA THR A 83 5.74 -5.23 -4.28
C THR A 83 7.04 -4.50 -4.67
N TYR A 84 6.99 -3.19 -4.84
CA TYR A 84 8.16 -2.37 -5.19
C TYR A 84 8.99 -1.95 -3.98
N PHE A 85 8.57 -2.27 -2.75
CA PHE A 85 9.25 -1.89 -1.53
C PHE A 85 9.96 -3.07 -0.86
N ASP A 86 11.14 -2.80 -0.32
CA ASP A 86 11.90 -3.75 0.49
C ASP A 86 11.53 -3.61 1.97
N PHE A 87 10.84 -4.60 2.51
CA PHE A 87 10.39 -4.61 3.90
C PHE A 87 11.52 -4.80 4.92
N ALA A 88 12.72 -5.19 4.48
CA ALA A 88 13.91 -5.22 5.32
C ALA A 88 14.52 -3.81 5.53
N ASN A 89 14.12 -2.84 4.72
CA ASN A 89 14.58 -1.45 4.79
C ASN A 89 13.51 -0.58 5.47
N GLU A 90 13.84 0.01 6.61
CA GLU A 90 12.90 0.81 7.39
C GLU A 90 12.40 2.05 6.66
N GLU A 91 13.26 2.74 5.91
CA GLU A 91 12.86 3.90 5.10
C GLU A 91 11.87 3.51 3.99
N GLU A 92 12.07 2.34 3.38
CA GLU A 92 11.14 1.78 2.40
C GLU A 92 9.79 1.42 3.03
N LEU A 93 9.77 0.85 4.23
CA LEU A 93 8.53 0.58 4.98
C LEU A 93 7.76 1.87 5.29
N LYS A 94 8.46 2.91 5.71
CA LYS A 94 7.85 4.21 6.00
C LYS A 94 7.21 4.82 4.76
N MET A 95 7.87 4.74 3.61
CA MET A 95 7.30 5.22 2.35
C MET A 95 6.08 4.40 1.93
N CYS A 96 6.18 3.08 2.01
CA CYS A 96 5.12 2.16 1.59
C CYS A 96 3.80 2.41 2.35
N TRP A 97 3.88 2.54 3.67
CA TRP A 97 2.72 2.60 4.56
C TRP A 97 2.35 4.02 5.00
N ASN A 98 3.10 5.03 4.57
CA ASN A 98 2.72 6.42 4.81
C ASN A 98 1.39 6.74 4.13
N PHE A 99 0.56 7.55 4.80
CA PHE A 99 -0.76 7.93 4.30
C PHE A 99 -0.71 8.57 2.90
N THR A 100 0.39 9.21 2.54
CA THR A 100 0.57 9.83 1.22
C THR A 100 0.63 8.82 0.08
N ASN A 101 1.04 7.57 0.36
CA ASN A 101 1.09 6.49 -0.63
C ASN A 101 -0.18 5.64 -0.68
N ILE A 102 -1.19 5.94 0.14
CA ILE A 102 -2.41 5.14 0.20
C ILE A 102 -3.61 6.06 -0.05
N ARG A 103 -4.45 5.65 -0.98
CA ARG A 103 -5.62 6.42 -1.40
C ARG A 103 -6.87 5.58 -1.45
N VAL A 104 -8.02 6.25 -1.55
CA VAL A 104 -9.30 5.63 -1.87
C VAL A 104 -9.33 5.27 -3.35
N GLU A 105 -9.67 4.04 -3.67
CA GLU A 105 -9.87 3.60 -5.05
C GLU A 105 -11.19 2.86 -5.21
N LYS A 106 -11.96 3.24 -6.22
CA LYS A 106 -13.18 2.54 -6.58
C LYS A 106 -12.87 1.13 -7.05
N PHE A 107 -13.66 0.17 -6.64
CA PHE A 107 -13.39 -1.25 -6.83
C PHE A 107 -13.23 -1.67 -8.30
N GLN A 108 -13.97 -1.03 -9.21
CA GLN A 108 -13.91 -1.36 -10.64
C GLN A 108 -12.58 -0.97 -11.30
N LEU A 109 -11.97 0.14 -10.88
CA LEU A 109 -10.71 0.63 -11.46
C LEU A 109 -9.51 -0.27 -11.12
N ASN A 110 -9.56 -0.97 -9.98
CA ASN A 110 -8.46 -1.77 -9.49
C ASN A 110 -8.33 -3.14 -10.15
N LYS A 111 -9.41 -3.67 -10.72
CA LYS A 111 -9.39 -4.99 -11.39
C LYS A 111 -8.50 -5.03 -12.61
N ASP A 112 -8.39 -3.92 -13.34
CA ASP A 112 -7.69 -3.88 -14.63
C ASP A 112 -6.18 -3.62 -14.48
N ARG A 113 -5.76 -2.98 -13.39
CA ARG A 113 -4.37 -2.60 -13.19
C ARG A 113 -3.51 -3.70 -12.54
N GLY A 114 -4.07 -4.48 -11.61
CA GLY A 114 -3.32 -5.46 -10.81
C GLY A 114 -2.23 -4.79 -9.96
N ASN A 115 -1.06 -5.45 -9.82
CA ASN A 115 0.09 -4.97 -9.03
C ASN A 115 1.10 -4.16 -9.85
N ARG A 116 0.72 -3.66 -11.03
CA ARG A 116 1.61 -2.85 -11.86
C ARG A 116 1.56 -1.38 -11.47
N LEU A 117 2.73 -0.75 -11.48
CA LEU A 117 2.84 0.69 -11.29
C LEU A 117 2.39 1.42 -12.56
N ASP A 118 1.39 2.25 -12.42
CA ASP A 118 1.04 3.26 -13.43
C ASP A 118 1.90 4.50 -13.17
N VAL A 119 3.03 4.58 -13.86
CA VAL A 119 4.06 5.61 -13.63
C VAL A 119 3.50 7.03 -13.80
N LEU A 120 2.80 7.30 -14.88
CA LEU A 120 2.27 8.63 -15.15
C LEU A 120 1.24 9.06 -14.12
N ASN A 121 0.31 8.19 -13.80
CA ASN A 121 -0.72 8.44 -12.79
C ASN A 121 -0.09 8.67 -11.40
N ALA A 122 0.87 7.83 -11.01
CA ALA A 122 1.57 7.96 -9.72
C ALA A 122 2.36 9.26 -9.61
N LYS A 123 3.10 9.63 -10.65
CA LYS A 123 3.84 10.91 -10.69
C LYS A 123 2.91 12.09 -10.55
N ASN A 124 1.83 12.13 -11.30
CA ASN A 124 0.85 13.20 -11.25
C ASN A 124 0.20 13.29 -9.86
N TYR A 125 -0.14 12.16 -9.27
CA TYR A 125 -0.73 12.10 -7.94
C TYR A 125 0.20 12.74 -6.88
N PHE A 126 1.47 12.34 -6.84
CA PHE A 126 2.41 12.87 -5.85
C PHE A 126 2.79 14.33 -6.12
N LYS A 127 2.86 14.76 -7.37
CA LYS A 127 3.10 16.18 -7.70
C LYS A 127 1.95 17.07 -7.24
N GLU A 128 0.71 16.68 -7.49
CA GLU A 128 -0.47 17.40 -7.00
C GLU A 128 -0.52 17.43 -5.47
N LEU A 129 -0.25 16.27 -4.85
CA LEU A 129 -0.24 16.18 -3.40
C LEU A 129 0.85 17.06 -2.78
N LEU A 130 2.03 17.10 -3.37
CA LEU A 130 3.12 17.97 -2.94
C LEU A 130 2.74 19.45 -3.02
N GLU A 131 2.10 19.88 -4.10
CA GLU A 131 1.61 21.26 -4.27
C GLU A 131 0.59 21.65 -3.21
N LYS A 132 -0.35 20.73 -2.90
CA LYS A 132 -1.43 21.00 -1.94
C LYS A 132 -0.99 20.93 -0.48
N THR A 133 -0.04 20.06 -0.14
CA THR A 133 0.29 19.73 1.26
C THR A 133 1.70 20.11 1.66
N ASN A 134 2.62 20.23 0.69
CA ASN A 134 4.05 20.43 0.92
C ASN A 134 4.70 19.33 1.78
N TYR A 135 4.16 18.10 1.76
CA TYR A 135 4.74 16.97 2.50
C TYR A 135 6.00 16.43 1.82
N ALA A 136 7.11 16.47 2.54
CA ALA A 136 8.42 16.05 2.04
C ALA A 136 8.46 14.57 1.59
N VAL A 137 7.62 13.71 2.16
CA VAL A 137 7.50 12.30 1.78
C VAL A 137 7.12 12.15 0.30
N CYS A 138 6.37 13.08 -0.26
CA CYS A 138 6.01 13.08 -1.69
C CYS A 138 7.26 13.15 -2.59
N LEU A 139 8.30 13.88 -2.17
CA LEU A 139 9.58 13.94 -2.89
C LEU A 139 10.30 12.58 -2.87
N LYS A 140 10.27 11.88 -1.73
CA LYS A 140 10.85 10.54 -1.61
C LYS A 140 10.10 9.53 -2.49
N LEU A 141 8.77 9.62 -2.55
CA LEU A 141 7.94 8.73 -3.37
C LEU A 141 8.15 9.01 -4.87
N LEU A 142 8.29 10.27 -5.28
CA LEU A 142 8.65 10.63 -6.65
C LEU A 142 10.03 10.08 -7.03
N SER A 143 11.01 10.19 -6.13
CA SER A 143 12.34 9.62 -6.31
C SER A 143 12.29 8.09 -6.42
N LYS A 144 11.45 7.43 -5.64
CA LYS A 144 11.22 5.98 -5.73
C LYS A 144 10.68 5.56 -7.10
N ILE A 145 9.78 6.33 -7.67
CA ILE A 145 9.25 6.07 -9.02
C ILE A 145 10.38 6.14 -10.05
N ASP A 146 11.25 7.13 -9.95
CA ASP A 146 12.41 7.27 -10.85
C ASP A 146 13.35 6.07 -10.74
N GLU A 147 13.62 5.58 -9.54
CA GLU A 147 14.41 4.36 -9.32
C GLU A 147 13.77 3.13 -9.97
N ILE A 148 12.46 2.98 -9.87
CA ILE A 148 11.71 1.88 -10.48
C ILE A 148 11.81 1.94 -12.01
N GLU A 149 11.65 3.12 -12.60
CA GLU A 149 11.78 3.31 -14.06
C GLU A 149 13.18 2.94 -14.56
N VAL A 150 14.24 3.38 -13.86
CA VAL A 150 15.62 3.05 -14.21
C VAL A 150 15.87 1.55 -14.11
N SER A 151 15.39 0.91 -13.07
CA SER A 151 15.51 -0.54 -12.88
C SER A 151 14.82 -1.33 -13.98
N ASP A 152 13.60 -0.94 -14.36
CA ASP A 152 12.84 -1.58 -15.44
C ASP A 152 13.54 -1.41 -16.80
N PHE A 153 14.09 -0.23 -17.07
CA PHE A 153 14.85 0.05 -18.29
C PHE A 153 16.09 -0.83 -18.40
N VAL A 154 16.89 -0.93 -17.33
CA VAL A 154 18.10 -1.77 -17.27
C VAL A 154 17.75 -3.25 -17.47
N ASN A 155 16.70 -3.74 -16.84
CA ASN A 155 16.24 -5.13 -17.00
C ASN A 155 15.77 -5.43 -18.42
N THR A 156 15.13 -4.49 -19.09
CA THR A 156 14.68 -4.62 -20.48
C THR A 156 15.88 -4.70 -21.43
N GLU A 157 16.91 -3.88 -21.23
CA GLU A 157 18.14 -3.93 -22.04
C GLU A 157 18.93 -5.25 -21.82
N ALA A 158 18.98 -5.75 -20.62
CA ALA A 158 19.67 -7.01 -20.28
C ALA A 158 19.01 -8.25 -20.92
N GLN A 159 17.73 -8.15 -21.34
CA GLN A 159 17.00 -9.25 -22.00
C GLN A 159 17.12 -9.22 -23.53
N GLN A 160 17.73 -8.20 -24.11
CA GLN A 160 18.05 -8.11 -25.52
C GLN A 160 19.46 -8.66 -25.75
#